data_87cafa017155f05f718f7a5512136060
#
_entry.id   87cafa017155f05f718f7a5512136060
#
_cell.length_a   1.000
_cell.length_b   1.000
_cell.length_c   1.000
_cell.angle_alpha   90.00
_cell.angle_beta   90.00
_cell.angle_gamma   90.00
#
_symmetry.space_group_name_H-M   'P 1'
#
loop_
_entity.id
_entity.type
_entity.pdbx_description
1 polymer ?
#
loop_
_entity_poly.entity_id
_entity_poly.type
_entity_poly.pdbx_seq_one_letter_code
_entity_poly.pdbx_strand_id
1 'polypeptide(L)'
;MKQLESQPFQSKLNLNSEEFENNKSSMLEMISELNELLDEAEAGGGPDHHKRLAARGKLPVRERVFHFLDPDSPFLEISGLAAYKSEYPIGGGAFAGIGVSSGIECVIFANDPTVLAGAMHFYSVKKWMRCMQIARDCRIPFIQFVESAGGDLRPRAGAAVGGMGHFAESGRQFYEITELSKLNIPTVTVAFGTATAGGAYQPGMSDYNIFVKNQADVALAGPPLVQMATGEISSREDIGGAKMHAEKSGLAEYLAEDDLDGIRIAREVMSHLNWDKEGNNPRFEIAPPKYSQEDLLGIIEPSLK
;
A
#
# COMPACT_ATOMS: atom_id res chain seq x y z
N MET A 1 21.68 -37.04 7.92
CA MET A 1 21.34 -36.05 8.93
C MET A 1 20.36 -36.71 9.90
N LYS A 2 20.71 -36.85 11.20
CA LYS A 2 19.73 -37.30 12.21
C LYS A 2 18.65 -36.26 12.32
N GLN A 3 17.40 -36.61 12.01
CA GLN A 3 16.23 -35.81 12.41
C GLN A 3 16.32 -35.61 13.92
N LEU A 4 16.44 -34.36 14.35
CA LEU A 4 16.17 -33.99 15.74
C LEU A 4 14.68 -34.21 15.93
N GLU A 5 14.30 -35.37 16.46
CA GLU A 5 12.95 -35.58 16.99
C GLU A 5 12.77 -34.70 18.22
N SER A 6 12.37 -33.44 17.98
CA SER A 6 11.93 -32.60 19.07
C SER A 6 10.62 -33.19 19.60
N GLN A 7 10.58 -33.49 20.91
CA GLN A 7 9.32 -33.88 21.52
C GLN A 7 8.28 -32.76 21.32
N PRO A 8 7.06 -33.09 20.87
CA PRO A 8 6.04 -32.08 20.66
C PRO A 8 5.77 -31.33 21.98
N PHE A 9 5.69 -30.01 21.89
CA PHE A 9 5.32 -29.16 23.03
C PHE A 9 4.00 -29.66 23.63
N GLN A 10 3.96 -29.77 24.96
CA GLN A 10 2.74 -30.10 25.69
C GLN A 10 2.32 -28.91 26.53
N SER A 11 1.15 -28.34 26.22
CA SER A 11 0.56 -27.28 27.02
C SER A 11 0.16 -27.81 28.39
N LYS A 12 0.41 -27.01 29.44
CA LYS A 12 -0.08 -27.22 30.81
C LYS A 12 -1.20 -26.24 31.14
N LEU A 13 -1.73 -25.55 30.14
CA LEU A 13 -2.78 -24.55 30.30
C LEU A 13 -4.06 -25.20 30.76
N ASN A 14 -4.67 -24.63 31.80
CA ASN A 14 -5.99 -25.04 32.27
C ASN A 14 -7.04 -24.09 31.68
N LEU A 15 -7.68 -24.52 30.60
CA LEU A 15 -8.69 -23.74 29.89
C LEU A 15 -9.95 -23.42 30.70
N ASN A 16 -10.15 -24.13 31.85
CA ASN A 16 -11.31 -23.96 32.73
C ASN A 16 -10.96 -23.18 34.01
N SER A 17 -9.77 -22.57 34.09
CA SER A 17 -9.43 -21.76 35.26
C SER A 17 -10.05 -20.37 35.16
N GLU A 18 -10.40 -19.80 36.31
CA GLU A 18 -10.90 -18.41 36.39
C GLU A 18 -9.89 -17.42 35.83
N GLU A 19 -8.60 -17.63 36.03
CA GLU A 19 -7.51 -16.82 35.46
C GLU A 19 -7.54 -16.83 33.93
N PHE A 20 -7.70 -18.03 33.33
CA PHE A 20 -7.79 -18.13 31.85
C PHE A 20 -9.01 -17.39 31.31
N GLU A 21 -10.19 -17.55 31.91
CA GLU A 21 -11.40 -16.86 31.45
C GLU A 21 -11.32 -15.34 31.59
N ASN A 22 -10.73 -14.84 32.67
CA ASN A 22 -10.52 -13.42 32.90
C ASN A 22 -9.55 -12.84 31.87
N ASN A 23 -8.42 -13.51 31.60
CA ASN A 23 -7.45 -13.09 30.59
C ASN A 23 -8.07 -13.10 29.20
N LYS A 24 -8.83 -14.14 28.86
CA LYS A 24 -9.55 -14.27 27.58
C LYS A 24 -10.55 -13.12 27.37
N SER A 25 -11.36 -12.82 28.38
CA SER A 25 -12.32 -11.72 28.32
C SER A 25 -11.62 -10.39 28.05
N SER A 26 -10.58 -10.09 28.81
CA SER A 26 -9.82 -8.85 28.65
C SER A 26 -9.10 -8.78 27.29
N MET A 27 -8.58 -9.89 26.78
CA MET A 27 -7.97 -9.94 25.46
C MET A 27 -8.99 -9.69 24.34
N LEU A 28 -10.20 -10.25 24.47
CA LEU A 28 -11.28 -10.04 23.52
C LEU A 28 -11.75 -8.58 23.49
N GLU A 29 -11.77 -7.88 24.64
CA GLU A 29 -12.05 -6.44 24.70
C GLU A 29 -10.99 -5.64 23.93
N MET A 30 -9.69 -5.95 24.11
CA MET A 30 -8.61 -5.29 23.36
C MET A 30 -8.69 -5.57 21.86
N ILE A 31 -9.05 -6.79 21.46
CA ILE A 31 -9.24 -7.16 20.05
C ILE A 31 -10.45 -6.41 19.47
N SER A 32 -11.53 -6.24 20.24
CA SER A 32 -12.68 -5.44 19.80
C SER A 32 -12.29 -3.98 19.52
N GLU A 33 -11.55 -3.35 20.44
CA GLU A 33 -11.00 -1.99 20.23
C GLU A 33 -10.11 -1.92 18.98
N LEU A 34 -9.24 -2.91 18.78
CA LEU A 34 -8.39 -2.99 17.59
C LEU A 34 -9.22 -3.08 16.31
N ASN A 35 -10.26 -3.90 16.29
CA ASN A 35 -11.12 -4.06 15.11
C ASN A 35 -11.88 -2.77 14.80
N GLU A 36 -12.40 -2.06 15.79
CA GLU A 36 -13.06 -0.76 15.60
C GLU A 36 -12.11 0.27 14.95
N LEU A 37 -10.83 0.28 15.36
CA LEU A 37 -9.82 1.17 14.75
C LEU A 37 -9.46 0.75 13.31
N LEU A 38 -9.46 -0.54 13.02
CA LEU A 38 -9.24 -1.05 11.66
C LEU A 38 -10.45 -0.74 10.75
N ASP A 39 -11.67 -0.84 11.26
CA ASP A 39 -12.89 -0.45 10.55
C ASP A 39 -12.90 1.07 10.24
N GLU A 40 -12.43 1.91 11.18
CA GLU A 40 -12.23 3.34 10.94
C GLU A 40 -11.21 3.58 9.81
N ALA A 41 -10.09 2.85 9.83
CA ALA A 41 -9.08 2.95 8.77
C ALA A 41 -9.63 2.51 7.41
N GLU A 42 -10.49 1.48 7.38
CA GLU A 42 -11.14 0.98 6.17
C GLU A 42 -12.14 1.97 5.60
N ALA A 43 -12.87 2.69 6.45
CA ALA A 43 -13.82 3.71 6.03
C ALA A 43 -13.16 4.88 5.28
N GLY A 44 -11.83 5.05 5.40
CA GLY A 44 -11.05 6.05 4.69
C GLY A 44 -11.58 7.46 4.89
N GLY A 45 -11.86 8.17 3.77
CA GLY A 45 -12.42 9.52 3.79
C GLY A 45 -13.93 9.59 4.09
N GLY A 46 -14.57 8.44 4.29
CA GLY A 46 -15.99 8.33 4.62
C GLY A 46 -16.96 8.40 3.42
N PRO A 47 -18.27 8.21 3.68
CA PRO A 47 -19.26 7.95 2.64
C PRO A 47 -19.37 9.01 1.54
N ASP A 48 -19.21 10.29 1.88
CA ASP A 48 -19.36 11.38 0.91
C ASP A 48 -18.18 11.42 -0.08
N HIS A 49 -16.97 11.08 0.38
CA HIS A 49 -15.81 10.97 -0.50
C HIS A 49 -15.92 9.74 -1.41
N HIS A 50 -16.40 8.61 -0.90
CA HIS A 50 -16.67 7.42 -1.71
C HIS A 50 -17.74 7.68 -2.77
N LYS A 51 -18.85 8.39 -2.44
CA LYS A 51 -19.86 8.81 -3.44
C LYS A 51 -19.26 9.67 -4.55
N ARG A 52 -18.38 10.62 -4.21
CA ARG A 52 -17.70 11.48 -5.20
C ARG A 52 -16.75 10.67 -6.09
N LEU A 53 -16.09 9.68 -5.53
CA LEU A 53 -15.22 8.76 -6.26
C LEU A 53 -16.03 7.94 -7.28
N ALA A 54 -17.10 7.30 -6.81
CA ALA A 54 -18.03 6.53 -7.64
C ALA A 54 -18.69 7.37 -8.76
N ALA A 55 -19.06 8.63 -8.48
CA ALA A 55 -19.62 9.55 -9.47
C ALA A 55 -18.62 9.88 -10.61
N ARG A 56 -17.34 9.64 -10.41
CA ARG A 56 -16.27 9.77 -11.43
C ARG A 56 -15.97 8.44 -12.15
N GLY A 57 -16.72 7.37 -11.86
CA GLY A 57 -16.49 6.04 -12.41
C GLY A 57 -15.25 5.34 -11.85
N LYS A 58 -14.79 5.73 -10.67
CA LYS A 58 -13.59 5.18 -10.04
C LYS A 58 -13.93 4.19 -8.93
N LEU A 59 -13.08 3.20 -8.77
CA LEU A 59 -13.17 2.22 -7.68
C LEU A 59 -12.50 2.75 -6.40
N PRO A 60 -13.02 2.38 -5.22
CA PRO A 60 -12.30 2.53 -3.95
C PRO A 60 -10.95 1.82 -3.96
N VAL A 61 -10.00 2.34 -3.17
CA VAL A 61 -8.62 1.82 -3.17
C VAL A 61 -8.53 0.33 -2.81
N ARG A 62 -9.31 -0.13 -1.84
CA ARG A 62 -9.34 -1.54 -1.44
C ARG A 62 -9.89 -2.43 -2.55
N GLU A 63 -10.96 -2.00 -3.23
CA GLU A 63 -11.51 -2.73 -4.37
C GLU A 63 -10.51 -2.84 -5.52
N ARG A 64 -9.76 -1.76 -5.84
CA ARG A 64 -8.68 -1.81 -6.83
C ARG A 64 -7.65 -2.90 -6.49
N VAL A 65 -7.24 -2.95 -5.22
CA VAL A 65 -6.26 -3.96 -4.77
C VAL A 65 -6.85 -5.37 -4.81
N PHE A 66 -8.07 -5.57 -4.34
CA PHE A 66 -8.70 -6.90 -4.36
C PHE A 66 -8.98 -7.42 -5.78
N HIS A 67 -9.30 -6.55 -6.73
CA HIS A 67 -9.40 -6.95 -8.15
C HIS A 67 -8.04 -7.31 -8.76
N PHE A 68 -6.96 -6.73 -8.24
CA PHE A 68 -5.61 -7.06 -8.69
C PHE A 68 -5.11 -8.40 -8.15
N LEU A 69 -5.50 -8.80 -6.96
CA LEU A 69 -5.10 -10.05 -6.33
C LEU A 69 -5.74 -11.27 -6.98
N ASP A 70 -5.12 -12.42 -6.81
CA ASP A 70 -5.70 -13.69 -7.22
C ASP A 70 -6.87 -14.05 -6.29
N PRO A 71 -7.98 -14.58 -6.83
CA PRO A 71 -9.09 -15.05 -6.00
C PRO A 71 -8.61 -16.04 -4.93
N ASP A 72 -9.17 -15.92 -3.74
CA ASP A 72 -8.88 -16.80 -2.59
C ASP A 72 -7.41 -16.85 -2.15
N SER A 73 -6.57 -15.93 -2.66
CA SER A 73 -5.18 -15.80 -2.22
C SER A 73 -5.09 -15.04 -0.89
N PRO A 74 -4.10 -15.37 -0.04
CA PRO A 74 -3.90 -14.65 1.21
C PRO A 74 -3.44 -13.21 0.94
N PHE A 75 -3.92 -12.28 1.79
CA PHE A 75 -3.47 -10.90 1.82
C PHE A 75 -3.08 -10.49 3.24
N LEU A 76 -1.87 -9.98 3.41
CA LEU A 76 -1.38 -9.44 4.68
C LEU A 76 -1.32 -7.91 4.60
N GLU A 77 -2.31 -7.24 5.19
CA GLU A 77 -2.30 -5.78 5.30
C GLU A 77 -1.13 -5.31 6.18
N ILE A 78 -0.44 -4.25 5.73
CA ILE A 78 0.71 -3.66 6.42
C ILE A 78 0.32 -2.30 6.99
N SER A 79 0.62 -2.09 8.28
CA SER A 79 0.46 -0.80 8.95
C SER A 79 -0.97 -0.24 8.84
N GLY A 80 -2.01 -1.08 9.07
CA GLY A 80 -3.41 -0.66 9.08
C GLY A 80 -3.68 0.48 10.06
N LEU A 81 -2.97 0.51 11.21
CA LEU A 81 -3.07 1.56 12.23
C LEU A 81 -2.06 2.71 12.04
N ALA A 82 -1.47 2.88 10.85
CA ALA A 82 -0.58 4.02 10.61
C ALA A 82 -1.30 5.34 10.96
N ALA A 83 -0.57 6.27 11.58
CA ALA A 83 -1.08 7.54 12.10
C ALA A 83 -2.01 7.45 13.34
N TYR A 84 -2.19 6.28 13.95
CA TYR A 84 -2.94 6.15 15.20
C TYR A 84 -2.49 7.15 16.25
N LYS A 85 -3.45 7.82 16.92
CA LYS A 85 -3.21 8.89 17.90
C LYS A 85 -2.39 10.08 17.38
N SER A 86 -2.46 10.36 16.07
CA SER A 86 -1.88 11.55 15.47
C SER A 86 -2.96 12.50 14.93
N GLU A 87 -2.54 13.63 14.36
CA GLU A 87 -3.42 14.60 13.68
C GLU A 87 -3.86 14.15 12.28
N TYR A 88 -3.38 13.01 11.80
CA TYR A 88 -3.76 12.45 10.51
C TYR A 88 -4.78 11.32 10.66
N PRO A 89 -5.63 11.10 9.67
CA PRO A 89 -6.55 9.98 9.66
C PRO A 89 -5.82 8.64 9.84
N ILE A 90 -6.40 7.75 10.62
CA ILE A 90 -5.90 6.40 10.83
C ILE A 90 -5.80 5.66 9.50
N GLY A 91 -4.85 4.75 9.35
CA GLY A 91 -4.50 4.12 8.08
C GLY A 91 -3.49 4.92 7.25
N GLY A 92 -3.25 6.20 7.60
CA GLY A 92 -2.25 7.05 6.97
C GLY A 92 -2.56 7.42 5.51
N GLY A 93 -3.83 7.39 5.08
CA GLY A 93 -4.23 7.76 3.72
C GLY A 93 -3.68 6.85 2.61
N ALA A 94 -3.32 5.62 2.96
CA ALA A 94 -2.84 4.63 2.01
C ALA A 94 -3.18 3.20 2.45
N PHE A 95 -3.50 2.34 1.50
CA PHE A 95 -3.68 0.91 1.69
C PHE A 95 -2.46 0.16 1.20
N ALA A 96 -1.93 -0.77 1.99
CA ALA A 96 -0.72 -1.49 1.63
C ALA A 96 -0.70 -2.90 2.22
N GLY A 97 -0.06 -3.83 1.52
CA GLY A 97 0.04 -5.20 1.98
C GLY A 97 0.89 -6.08 1.07
N ILE A 98 0.98 -7.34 1.47
CA ILE A 98 1.59 -8.41 0.68
C ILE A 98 0.47 -9.33 0.21
N GLY A 99 0.45 -9.63 -1.08
CA GLY A 99 -0.53 -10.52 -1.68
C GLY A 99 0.02 -11.26 -2.88
N VAL A 100 -0.84 -11.99 -3.55
CA VAL A 100 -0.47 -12.77 -4.74
C VAL A 100 -1.27 -12.27 -5.94
N SER A 101 -0.60 -11.99 -7.04
CA SER A 101 -1.22 -11.62 -8.31
C SER A 101 -0.58 -12.41 -9.44
N SER A 102 -1.39 -13.06 -10.27
CA SER A 102 -0.92 -13.95 -11.34
C SER A 102 0.07 -15.02 -10.87
N GLY A 103 -0.15 -15.56 -9.65
CA GLY A 103 0.73 -16.55 -9.02
C GLY A 103 2.01 -16.00 -8.41
N ILE A 104 2.25 -14.70 -8.46
CA ILE A 104 3.48 -14.06 -7.98
C ILE A 104 3.20 -13.28 -6.69
N GLU A 105 3.95 -13.58 -5.61
CA GLU A 105 3.94 -12.75 -4.40
C GLU A 105 4.46 -11.34 -4.72
N CYS A 106 3.78 -10.32 -4.24
CA CYS A 106 4.17 -8.93 -4.44
C CYS A 106 3.79 -8.05 -3.25
N VAL A 107 4.49 -6.94 -3.10
CA VAL A 107 4.10 -5.86 -2.18
C VAL A 107 3.29 -4.84 -2.94
N ILE A 108 2.18 -4.41 -2.36
CA ILE A 108 1.29 -3.42 -2.95
C ILE A 108 1.25 -2.19 -2.04
N PHE A 109 1.36 -1.01 -2.64
CA PHE A 109 1.09 0.27 -2.00
C PHE A 109 0.10 1.05 -2.86
N ALA A 110 -0.98 1.53 -2.26
CA ALA A 110 -2.03 2.25 -2.96
C ALA A 110 -2.41 3.52 -2.18
N ASN A 111 -2.36 4.68 -2.85
CA ASN A 111 -2.88 5.91 -2.28
C ASN A 111 -4.40 5.85 -2.17
N ASP A 112 -4.96 6.32 -1.05
CA ASP A 112 -6.40 6.48 -0.91
C ASP A 112 -6.84 7.90 -1.30
N PRO A 113 -7.44 8.11 -2.47
CA PRO A 113 -7.87 9.44 -2.90
C PRO A 113 -9.02 10.00 -2.07
N THR A 114 -9.69 9.18 -1.27
CA THR A 114 -10.75 9.64 -0.37
C THR A 114 -10.19 10.35 0.86
N VAL A 115 -8.94 10.05 1.23
CA VAL A 115 -8.23 10.66 2.35
C VAL A 115 -7.27 11.74 1.84
N LEU A 116 -7.55 13.02 2.14
CA LEU A 116 -6.69 14.15 1.75
C LEU A 116 -6.34 14.19 0.25
N ALA A 117 -7.24 13.71 -0.63
CA ALA A 117 -6.98 13.53 -2.07
C ALA A 117 -5.71 12.69 -2.36
N GLY A 118 -5.42 11.69 -1.54
CA GLY A 118 -4.23 10.85 -1.65
C GLY A 118 -2.91 11.55 -1.34
N ALA A 119 -2.95 12.74 -0.72
CA ALA A 119 -1.74 13.49 -0.42
C ALA A 119 -0.81 12.72 0.50
N MET A 120 0.46 12.74 0.16
CA MET A 120 1.52 12.09 0.93
C MET A 120 1.90 12.96 2.14
N HIS A 121 1.95 12.36 3.30
CA HIS A 121 2.39 12.96 4.55
C HIS A 121 3.35 12.02 5.29
N PHE A 122 3.88 12.44 6.43
CA PHE A 122 4.89 11.69 7.17
C PHE A 122 4.59 10.19 7.34
N TYR A 123 3.36 9.84 7.73
CA TYR A 123 2.99 8.44 7.97
C TYR A 123 2.79 7.64 6.68
N SER A 124 2.19 8.24 5.64
CA SER A 124 2.05 7.58 4.33
C SER A 124 3.41 7.34 3.67
N VAL A 125 4.34 8.29 3.78
CA VAL A 125 5.72 8.12 3.30
C VAL A 125 6.42 6.99 4.05
N LYS A 126 6.32 6.93 5.38
CA LYS A 126 6.88 5.81 6.16
C LYS A 126 6.28 4.46 5.76
N LYS A 127 4.96 4.40 5.54
CA LYS A 127 4.27 3.19 5.07
C LYS A 127 4.79 2.77 3.69
N TRP A 128 4.91 3.71 2.76
CA TRP A 128 5.47 3.47 1.44
C TRP A 128 6.92 2.96 1.50
N MET A 129 7.78 3.61 2.28
CA MET A 129 9.16 3.18 2.48
C MET A 129 9.24 1.77 3.10
N ARG A 130 8.34 1.44 4.04
CA ARG A 130 8.28 0.09 4.59
C ARG A 130 7.93 -0.95 3.53
N CYS A 131 7.02 -0.63 2.62
CA CYS A 131 6.68 -1.50 1.49
C CYS A 131 7.90 -1.76 0.58
N MET A 132 8.64 -0.70 0.20
CA MET A 132 9.86 -0.86 -0.60
C MET A 132 10.93 -1.66 0.12
N GLN A 133 11.11 -1.46 1.43
CA GLN A 133 12.02 -2.26 2.24
C GLN A 133 11.64 -3.75 2.22
N ILE A 134 10.35 -4.07 2.38
CA ILE A 134 9.86 -5.45 2.32
C ILE A 134 10.10 -6.04 0.93
N ALA A 135 9.77 -5.30 -0.13
CA ALA A 135 10.00 -5.74 -1.51
C ALA A 135 11.48 -6.07 -1.74
N ARG A 136 12.40 -5.23 -1.26
CA ARG A 136 13.84 -5.43 -1.32
C ARG A 136 14.31 -6.65 -0.51
N ASP A 137 13.91 -6.72 0.76
CA ASP A 137 14.40 -7.74 1.70
C ASP A 137 13.84 -9.12 1.36
N CYS A 138 12.59 -9.19 0.86
CA CYS A 138 11.93 -10.42 0.44
C CYS A 138 12.16 -10.77 -1.04
N ARG A 139 12.76 -9.86 -1.83
CA ARG A 139 13.01 -10.06 -3.27
C ARG A 139 11.72 -10.38 -4.03
N ILE A 140 10.69 -9.55 -3.83
CA ILE A 140 9.38 -9.66 -4.49
C ILE A 140 9.01 -8.36 -5.21
N PRO A 141 8.26 -8.41 -6.33
CA PRO A 141 7.85 -7.23 -7.08
C PRO A 141 7.11 -6.19 -6.22
N PHE A 142 7.26 -4.92 -6.58
CA PHE A 142 6.61 -3.81 -5.92
C PHE A 142 5.58 -3.15 -6.85
N ILE A 143 4.33 -3.11 -6.40
CA ILE A 143 3.19 -2.62 -7.16
C ILE A 143 2.68 -1.33 -6.52
N GLN A 144 2.44 -0.31 -7.34
CA GLN A 144 1.99 0.99 -6.89
C GLN A 144 0.70 1.40 -7.60
N PHE A 145 -0.34 1.69 -6.83
CA PHE A 145 -1.60 2.25 -7.31
C PHE A 145 -1.64 3.72 -6.92
N VAL A 146 -1.41 4.58 -7.91
CA VAL A 146 -1.12 5.98 -7.68
C VAL A 146 -2.31 6.87 -8.00
N GLU A 147 -2.76 7.59 -6.98
CA GLU A 147 -3.67 8.72 -7.11
C GLU A 147 -3.38 9.68 -5.95
N SER A 148 -2.49 10.68 -6.18
CA SER A 148 -1.97 11.53 -5.13
C SER A 148 -1.85 12.99 -5.55
N ALA A 149 -2.38 13.88 -4.73
CA ALA A 149 -2.23 15.34 -4.91
C ALA A 149 -0.79 15.84 -4.63
N GLY A 150 0.16 14.95 -4.37
CA GLY A 150 1.53 15.30 -3.99
C GLY A 150 1.73 15.35 -2.48
N GLY A 151 2.72 16.10 -2.01
CA GLY A 151 2.99 16.24 -0.58
C GLY A 151 1.97 17.13 0.14
N ASP A 152 1.57 16.76 1.37
CA ASP A 152 0.78 17.65 2.23
C ASP A 152 1.68 18.75 2.80
N LEU A 153 1.52 19.95 2.26
CA LEU A 153 2.29 21.13 2.66
C LEU A 153 1.62 21.96 3.74
N ARG A 154 0.45 21.55 4.25
CA ARG A 154 -0.28 22.31 5.27
C ARG A 154 0.47 22.27 6.60
N PRO A 155 0.60 23.43 7.30
CA PRO A 155 1.16 23.44 8.64
C PRO A 155 0.33 22.58 9.60
N ARG A 156 0.98 21.67 10.31
CA ARG A 156 0.36 20.87 11.37
C ARG A 156 1.24 20.85 12.60
N ALA A 157 0.63 20.75 13.77
CA ALA A 157 1.35 20.69 15.03
C ALA A 157 2.29 19.46 15.03
N GLY A 158 3.56 19.68 15.37
CA GLY A 158 4.57 18.62 15.43
C GLY A 158 5.24 18.24 14.11
N ALA A 159 4.80 18.77 12.97
CA ALA A 159 5.47 18.55 11.69
C ALA A 159 6.59 19.59 11.47
N ALA A 160 7.79 19.14 11.20
CA ALA A 160 8.95 20.01 11.06
C ALA A 160 8.87 20.94 9.84
N VAL A 161 8.24 20.50 8.75
CA VAL A 161 7.94 21.31 7.54
C VAL A 161 6.74 20.69 6.84
N GLY A 162 5.58 21.37 6.86
CA GLY A 162 4.43 21.08 6.01
C GLY A 162 3.97 19.62 5.96
N GLY A 163 3.96 18.86 7.05
CA GLY A 163 3.43 17.48 7.07
C GLY A 163 4.32 16.40 6.45
N MET A 164 5.38 16.75 5.73
CA MET A 164 6.27 15.79 5.06
C MET A 164 7.42 15.28 5.93
N GLY A 165 7.55 15.77 7.15
CA GLY A 165 8.67 15.42 8.02
C GLY A 165 9.99 16.10 7.62
N HIS A 166 11.10 15.52 8.01
CA HIS A 166 12.41 16.07 7.73
C HIS A 166 12.76 15.92 6.23
N PHE A 167 13.36 16.94 5.62
CA PHE A 167 13.68 16.96 4.18
C PHE A 167 14.49 15.75 3.71
N ALA A 168 15.48 15.32 4.50
CA ALA A 168 16.30 14.16 4.17
C ALA A 168 15.50 12.84 4.17
N GLU A 169 14.53 12.67 5.08
CA GLU A 169 13.65 11.51 5.11
C GLU A 169 12.69 11.51 3.93
N SER A 170 12.18 12.68 3.56
CA SER A 170 11.31 12.81 2.38
C SER A 170 12.02 12.50 1.07
N GLY A 171 13.32 12.79 0.96
CA GLY A 171 14.14 12.46 -0.21
C GLY A 171 14.56 10.99 -0.29
N ARG A 172 14.59 10.29 0.84
CA ARG A 172 15.00 8.88 0.90
C ARG A 172 14.13 7.95 0.05
N GLN A 173 12.86 8.26 -0.13
CA GLN A 173 11.94 7.49 -0.97
C GLN A 173 12.46 7.30 -2.41
N PHE A 174 13.10 8.32 -2.99
CA PHE A 174 13.66 8.25 -4.34
C PHE A 174 14.88 7.32 -4.41
N TYR A 175 15.69 7.33 -3.35
CA TYR A 175 16.80 6.40 -3.20
C TYR A 175 16.30 4.94 -3.11
N GLU A 176 15.27 4.68 -2.32
CA GLU A 176 14.74 3.32 -2.17
C GLU A 176 14.18 2.75 -3.48
N ILE A 177 13.53 3.57 -4.33
CA ILE A 177 13.09 3.13 -5.66
C ILE A 177 14.30 2.74 -6.52
N THR A 178 15.38 3.54 -6.52
CA THR A 178 16.59 3.21 -7.28
C THR A 178 17.28 1.95 -6.76
N GLU A 179 17.23 1.66 -5.48
CA GLU A 179 17.76 0.41 -4.92
C GLU A 179 16.97 -0.82 -5.39
N LEU A 180 15.63 -0.71 -5.55
CA LEU A 180 14.83 -1.79 -6.15
C LEU A 180 15.28 -2.06 -7.59
N SER A 181 15.39 -1.02 -8.41
CA SER A 181 15.87 -1.11 -9.79
C SER A 181 17.28 -1.72 -9.88
N LYS A 182 18.22 -1.27 -9.05
CA LYS A 182 19.58 -1.82 -8.96
C LYS A 182 19.61 -3.32 -8.65
N LEU A 183 18.66 -3.80 -7.88
CA LEU A 183 18.50 -5.20 -7.50
C LEU A 183 17.69 -6.01 -8.52
N ASN A 184 17.26 -5.40 -9.62
CA ASN A 184 16.35 -5.96 -10.63
C ASN A 184 15.03 -6.47 -10.03
N ILE A 185 14.52 -5.81 -8.99
CA ILE A 185 13.21 -6.08 -8.42
C ILE A 185 12.18 -5.30 -9.23
N PRO A 186 11.25 -5.96 -9.94
CA PRO A 186 10.31 -5.28 -10.81
C PRO A 186 9.40 -4.31 -10.05
N THR A 187 9.17 -3.14 -10.64
CA THR A 187 8.24 -2.13 -10.16
C THR A 187 7.16 -1.87 -11.19
N VAL A 188 5.90 -1.98 -10.80
CA VAL A 188 4.73 -1.77 -11.67
C VAL A 188 3.87 -0.67 -11.08
N THR A 189 3.56 0.36 -11.86
CA THR A 189 2.71 1.46 -11.41
C THR A 189 1.47 1.58 -12.29
N VAL A 190 0.31 1.66 -11.63
CA VAL A 190 -0.95 2.05 -12.28
C VAL A 190 -1.32 3.46 -11.79
N ALA A 191 -1.35 4.42 -12.70
CA ALA A 191 -1.80 5.78 -12.43
C ALA A 191 -3.31 5.88 -12.67
N PHE A 192 -4.07 5.87 -11.57
CA PHE A 192 -5.53 6.00 -11.59
C PHE A 192 -6.01 7.45 -11.55
N GLY A 193 -5.11 8.37 -11.32
CA GLY A 193 -5.45 9.78 -11.20
C GLY A 193 -4.22 10.67 -11.18
N THR A 194 -4.34 11.79 -10.49
CA THR A 194 -3.27 12.75 -10.36
C THR A 194 -2.08 12.16 -9.61
N ALA A 195 -0.88 12.39 -10.10
CA ALA A 195 0.38 12.11 -9.43
C ALA A 195 1.29 13.35 -9.58
N THR A 196 1.26 14.23 -8.57
CA THR A 196 1.90 15.55 -8.66
C THR A 196 3.16 15.62 -7.83
N ALA A 197 4.13 16.40 -8.30
CA ALA A 197 5.40 16.70 -7.65
C ALA A 197 6.15 15.43 -7.23
N GLY A 198 6.38 15.19 -5.93
CA GLY A 198 6.99 13.97 -5.41
C GLY A 198 6.24 12.68 -5.78
N GLY A 199 4.91 12.75 -5.93
CA GLY A 199 4.08 11.63 -6.37
C GLY A 199 4.33 11.20 -7.83
N ALA A 200 4.77 12.11 -8.68
CA ALA A 200 5.09 11.80 -10.07
C ALA A 200 6.33 10.89 -10.24
N TYR A 201 7.16 10.80 -9.21
CA TYR A 201 8.31 9.89 -9.22
C TYR A 201 7.90 8.41 -9.02
N GLN A 202 6.71 8.15 -8.49
CA GLN A 202 6.20 6.77 -8.40
C GLN A 202 6.13 6.14 -9.80
N PRO A 203 5.38 6.69 -10.77
CA PRO A 203 5.44 6.22 -12.15
C PRO A 203 6.77 6.58 -12.84
N GLY A 204 7.32 7.76 -12.58
CA GLY A 204 8.52 8.24 -13.25
C GLY A 204 9.79 7.38 -13.07
N MET A 205 9.81 6.53 -12.05
CA MET A 205 10.93 5.65 -11.71
C MET A 205 10.53 4.17 -11.68
N SER A 206 9.34 3.83 -12.15
CA SER A 206 8.89 2.43 -12.27
C SER A 206 9.30 1.81 -13.60
N ASP A 207 9.43 0.48 -13.61
CA ASP A 207 9.82 -0.28 -14.80
C ASP A 207 8.64 -0.43 -15.78
N TYR A 208 7.40 -0.46 -15.27
CA TYR A 208 6.18 -0.60 -16.07
C TYR A 208 5.14 0.39 -15.60
N ASN A 209 4.58 1.18 -16.53
CA ASN A 209 3.62 2.22 -16.25
C ASN A 209 2.33 2.05 -17.06
N ILE A 210 1.22 1.96 -16.34
CA ILE A 210 -0.12 1.84 -16.90
C ILE A 210 -0.89 3.11 -16.51
N PHE A 211 -1.35 3.88 -17.49
CA PHE A 211 -2.06 5.13 -17.26
C PHE A 211 -3.52 4.99 -17.68
N VAL A 212 -4.44 5.34 -16.76
CA VAL A 212 -5.87 5.35 -17.07
C VAL A 212 -6.22 6.62 -17.84
N LYS A 213 -6.78 6.48 -19.03
CA LYS A 213 -7.16 7.58 -19.93
C LYS A 213 -8.11 8.55 -19.25
N ASN A 214 -7.96 9.83 -19.52
CA ASN A 214 -8.79 10.92 -18.99
C ASN A 214 -8.81 11.03 -17.46
N GLN A 215 -8.01 10.23 -16.76
CA GLN A 215 -7.92 10.23 -15.30
C GLN A 215 -6.49 10.47 -14.82
N ALA A 216 -5.51 9.77 -15.40
CA ALA A 216 -4.11 9.92 -15.03
C ALA A 216 -3.57 11.28 -15.47
N ASP A 217 -2.94 11.98 -14.53
CA ASP A 217 -2.28 13.27 -14.71
C ASP A 217 -0.99 13.24 -13.89
N VAL A 218 0.11 12.93 -14.56
CA VAL A 218 1.42 12.72 -13.93
C VAL A 218 2.35 13.88 -14.31
N ALA A 219 2.61 14.77 -13.36
CA ALA A 219 3.41 15.97 -13.63
C ALA A 219 4.15 16.45 -12.38
N LEU A 220 5.32 17.06 -12.58
CA LEU A 220 6.06 17.70 -11.49
C LEU A 220 5.38 18.99 -11.01
N ALA A 221 4.63 19.65 -11.90
CA ALA A 221 3.92 20.89 -11.61
C ALA A 221 2.60 20.95 -12.39
N GLY A 222 1.56 21.47 -11.77
CA GLY A 222 0.29 21.74 -12.45
C GLY A 222 0.31 23.05 -13.26
N PRO A 223 -0.71 23.30 -14.12
CA PRO A 223 -0.79 24.46 -15.02
C PRO A 223 -0.50 25.82 -14.38
N PRO A 224 -1.03 26.14 -13.17
CA PRO A 224 -0.75 27.44 -12.56
C PRO A 224 0.73 27.67 -12.24
N LEU A 225 1.45 26.62 -11.83
CA LEU A 225 2.86 26.73 -11.51
C LEU A 225 3.72 26.80 -12.78
N VAL A 226 3.34 26.06 -13.83
CA VAL A 226 3.97 26.14 -15.16
C VAL A 226 3.83 27.56 -15.73
N GLN A 227 2.61 28.11 -15.70
CA GLN A 227 2.35 29.48 -16.17
C GLN A 227 3.17 30.53 -15.38
N MET A 228 3.28 30.35 -14.07
CA MET A 228 4.07 31.27 -13.24
C MET A 228 5.57 31.19 -13.54
N ALA A 229 6.09 30.00 -13.85
CA ALA A 229 7.51 29.77 -14.08
C ALA A 229 7.97 30.09 -15.51
N THR A 230 7.14 29.80 -16.51
CA THR A 230 7.51 29.87 -17.93
C THR A 230 6.68 30.88 -18.76
N GLY A 231 5.54 31.34 -18.22
CA GLY A 231 4.55 32.15 -18.93
C GLY A 231 3.64 31.36 -19.86
N GLU A 232 3.82 30.04 -19.99
CA GLU A 232 3.01 29.20 -20.86
C GLU A 232 1.64 28.88 -20.23
N ILE A 233 0.60 28.95 -21.07
CA ILE A 233 -0.75 28.53 -20.73
C ILE A 233 -0.95 27.11 -21.27
N SER A 234 -1.05 26.12 -20.40
CA SER A 234 -1.18 24.70 -20.76
C SER A 234 -2.33 24.07 -19.99
N SER A 235 -2.97 23.06 -20.57
CA SER A 235 -3.93 22.21 -19.85
C SER A 235 -3.20 21.13 -19.03
N ARG A 236 -3.92 20.48 -18.11
CA ARG A 236 -3.38 19.32 -17.40
C ARG A 236 -3.02 18.19 -18.36
N GLU A 237 -3.86 17.94 -19.37
CA GLU A 237 -3.62 16.90 -20.38
C GLU A 237 -2.35 17.19 -21.19
N ASP A 238 -2.05 18.46 -21.51
CA ASP A 238 -0.84 18.83 -22.26
C ASP A 238 0.44 18.63 -21.44
N ILE A 239 0.37 18.79 -20.12
CA ILE A 239 1.53 18.70 -19.21
C ILE A 239 1.77 17.26 -18.74
N GLY A 240 0.72 16.58 -18.31
CA GLY A 240 0.83 15.31 -17.57
C GLY A 240 -0.21 14.27 -17.93
N GLY A 241 -1.04 14.50 -18.95
CA GLY A 241 -2.11 13.57 -19.31
C GLY A 241 -1.64 12.23 -19.84
N ALA A 242 -2.47 11.21 -19.67
CA ALA A 242 -2.15 9.84 -20.08
C ALA A 242 -1.77 9.75 -21.57
N LYS A 243 -2.53 10.42 -22.44
CA LYS A 243 -2.26 10.43 -23.88
C LYS A 243 -0.95 11.14 -24.20
N MET A 244 -0.68 12.28 -23.57
CA MET A 244 0.59 12.98 -23.74
C MET A 244 1.78 12.09 -23.39
N HIS A 245 1.70 11.38 -22.27
CA HIS A 245 2.76 10.47 -21.85
C HIS A 245 2.93 9.26 -22.77
N ALA A 246 1.86 8.72 -23.34
CA ALA A 246 1.94 7.61 -24.27
C ALA A 246 2.49 8.03 -25.66
N GLU A 247 2.11 9.24 -26.16
CA GLU A 247 2.45 9.65 -27.52
C GLU A 247 3.73 10.48 -27.62
N LYS A 248 4.11 11.21 -26.54
CA LYS A 248 5.22 12.16 -26.62
C LYS A 248 6.38 11.81 -25.69
N SER A 249 6.14 11.54 -24.40
CA SER A 249 7.24 11.29 -23.47
C SER A 249 7.67 9.82 -23.40
N GLY A 250 6.77 8.89 -23.75
CA GLY A 250 7.01 7.46 -23.65
C GLY A 250 6.93 6.91 -22.22
N LEU A 251 6.50 7.72 -21.24
CA LEU A 251 6.42 7.27 -19.84
C LEU A 251 5.26 6.30 -19.63
N ALA A 252 4.15 6.42 -20.35
CA ALA A 252 3.05 5.51 -20.29
C ALA A 252 3.23 4.39 -21.34
N GLU A 253 3.74 3.23 -20.93
CA GLU A 253 3.87 2.07 -21.80
C GLU A 253 2.50 1.49 -22.17
N TYR A 254 1.54 1.60 -21.25
CA TYR A 254 0.18 1.07 -21.43
C TYR A 254 -0.86 2.14 -21.14
N LEU A 255 -1.89 2.18 -22.00
CA LEU A 255 -3.09 2.99 -21.78
C LEU A 255 -4.27 2.09 -21.45
N ALA A 256 -4.90 2.37 -20.31
CA ALA A 256 -6.10 1.71 -19.86
C ALA A 256 -7.34 2.58 -20.09
N GLU A 257 -8.48 1.96 -20.39
CA GLU A 257 -9.73 2.69 -20.61
C GLU A 257 -10.36 3.18 -19.28
N ASP A 258 -10.27 2.35 -18.23
CA ASP A 258 -10.80 2.63 -16.90
C ASP A 258 -10.00 1.90 -15.81
N ASP A 259 -10.47 1.97 -14.56
CA ASP A 259 -9.80 1.35 -13.41
C ASP A 259 -9.67 -0.16 -13.57
N LEU A 260 -10.72 -0.84 -14.03
CA LEU A 260 -10.70 -2.31 -14.21
C LEU A 260 -9.75 -2.74 -15.33
N ASP A 261 -9.71 -1.99 -16.42
CA ASP A 261 -8.78 -2.27 -17.51
C ASP A 261 -7.32 -2.01 -17.07
N GLY A 262 -7.07 -0.97 -16.28
CA GLY A 262 -5.77 -0.72 -15.69
C GLY A 262 -5.28 -1.86 -14.79
N ILE A 263 -6.18 -2.40 -13.99
CA ILE A 263 -5.91 -3.57 -13.13
C ILE A 263 -5.67 -4.82 -13.98
N ARG A 264 -6.48 -5.06 -15.01
CA ARG A 264 -6.31 -6.18 -15.94
C ARG A 264 -4.93 -6.14 -16.60
N ILE A 265 -4.51 -4.98 -17.11
CA ILE A 265 -3.18 -4.80 -17.72
C ILE A 265 -2.08 -5.03 -16.70
N ALA A 266 -2.22 -4.53 -15.47
CA ALA A 266 -1.23 -4.76 -14.42
C ALA A 266 -1.08 -6.26 -14.10
N ARG A 267 -2.17 -7.02 -14.04
CA ARG A 267 -2.13 -8.49 -13.87
C ARG A 267 -1.45 -9.18 -15.05
N GLU A 268 -1.69 -8.69 -16.26
CA GLU A 268 -1.03 -9.20 -17.47
C GLU A 268 0.48 -8.95 -17.41
N VAL A 269 0.91 -7.74 -17.06
CA VAL A 269 2.33 -7.43 -16.81
C VAL A 269 2.92 -8.37 -15.78
N MET A 270 2.25 -8.57 -14.63
CA MET A 270 2.70 -9.51 -13.60
C MET A 270 2.89 -10.92 -14.15
N SER A 271 1.96 -11.43 -14.95
CA SER A 271 2.04 -12.78 -15.52
C SER A 271 3.24 -12.97 -16.46
N HIS A 272 3.71 -11.89 -17.09
CA HIS A 272 4.85 -11.91 -18.01
C HIS A 272 6.21 -11.70 -17.32
N LEU A 273 6.25 -11.29 -16.06
CA LEU A 273 7.51 -11.09 -15.34
C LEU A 273 8.30 -12.40 -15.18
N ASN A 274 7.63 -13.55 -15.19
CA ASN A 274 8.25 -14.86 -14.89
C ASN A 274 9.10 -14.80 -13.63
N TRP A 275 8.60 -14.10 -12.61
CA TRP A 275 9.36 -13.83 -11.39
C TRP A 275 9.32 -15.02 -10.45
N ASP A 276 10.49 -15.63 -10.26
CA ASP A 276 10.69 -16.66 -9.24
C ASP A 276 11.40 -16.05 -8.04
N LYS A 277 10.78 -16.18 -6.87
CA LYS A 277 11.38 -15.76 -5.61
C LYS A 277 12.61 -16.60 -5.35
N GLU A 278 13.77 -15.94 -5.25
CA GLU A 278 15.02 -16.62 -4.87
C GLU A 278 14.86 -17.21 -3.45
N GLY A 279 15.05 -18.49 -3.33
CA GLY A 279 15.02 -19.20 -2.05
C GLY A 279 14.43 -20.60 -2.18
N ASN A 280 15.01 -21.51 -1.43
CA ASN A 280 14.52 -22.89 -1.37
C ASN A 280 13.40 -22.91 -0.33
N ASN A 281 12.15 -22.74 -0.75
CA ASN A 281 10.99 -23.01 0.10
C ASN A 281 10.67 -24.51 0.02
N PRO A 282 11.21 -25.33 0.92
CA PRO A 282 10.85 -26.73 0.94
C PRO A 282 9.34 -26.81 1.21
N ARG A 283 8.60 -27.42 0.29
CA ARG A 283 7.18 -27.71 0.48
C ARG A 283 7.09 -28.84 1.50
N PHE A 284 6.81 -28.48 2.75
CA PHE A 284 6.47 -29.47 3.76
C PHE A 284 4.96 -29.71 3.74
N GLU A 285 4.56 -30.93 3.99
CA GLU A 285 3.19 -31.24 4.32
C GLU A 285 2.85 -30.54 5.64
N ILE A 286 1.89 -29.63 5.62
CA ILE A 286 1.51 -28.81 6.77
C ILE A 286 0.58 -29.65 7.66
N ALA A 287 1.07 -30.09 8.81
CA ALA A 287 0.21 -30.67 9.82
C ALA A 287 -0.60 -29.56 10.54
N PRO A 288 -1.89 -29.80 10.83
CA PRO A 288 -2.68 -28.84 11.60
C PRO A 288 -2.10 -28.65 13.00
N PRO A 289 -2.24 -27.46 13.60
CA PRO A 289 -1.80 -27.22 14.97
C PRO A 289 -2.49 -28.16 15.95
N LYS A 290 -1.75 -28.62 16.95
CA LYS A 290 -2.26 -29.53 18.00
C LYS A 290 -3.28 -28.84 18.92
N TYR A 291 -3.10 -27.54 19.16
CA TYR A 291 -3.92 -26.72 20.06
C TYR A 291 -4.68 -25.68 19.25
N SER A 292 -5.84 -25.25 19.76
CA SER A 292 -6.62 -24.18 19.13
C SER A 292 -5.89 -22.84 19.24
N GLN A 293 -6.02 -22.01 18.21
CA GLN A 293 -5.54 -20.63 18.26
C GLN A 293 -6.27 -19.81 19.34
N GLU A 294 -7.52 -20.16 19.65
CA GLU A 294 -8.30 -19.51 20.71
C GLU A 294 -7.70 -19.71 22.10
N ASP A 295 -6.93 -20.80 22.30
CA ASP A 295 -6.26 -21.06 23.57
C ASP A 295 -5.21 -19.96 23.89
N LEU A 296 -4.72 -19.23 22.87
CA LEU A 296 -3.79 -18.13 23.06
C LEU A 296 -4.41 -16.93 23.78
N LEU A 297 -5.73 -16.75 23.68
CA LEU A 297 -6.44 -15.60 24.23
C LEU A 297 -6.36 -15.51 25.77
N GLY A 298 -6.26 -16.65 26.45
CA GLY A 298 -6.20 -16.70 27.91
C GLY A 298 -4.81 -16.89 28.50
N ILE A 299 -3.75 -16.86 27.68
CA ILE A 299 -2.37 -17.12 28.15
C ILE A 299 -1.76 -15.90 28.84
N ILE A 300 -2.08 -14.70 28.37
CA ILE A 300 -1.41 -13.46 28.77
C ILE A 300 -2.37 -12.60 29.59
N GLU A 301 -1.94 -12.23 30.80
CA GLU A 301 -2.60 -11.16 31.56
C GLU A 301 -2.43 -9.83 30.81
N PRO A 302 -3.54 -9.12 30.49
CA PRO A 302 -3.47 -7.88 29.69
C PRO A 302 -2.78 -6.70 30.38
N SER A 303 -2.67 -6.75 31.71
CA SER A 303 -1.96 -5.72 32.48
C SER A 303 -0.46 -6.00 32.47
N LEU A 304 0.25 -5.32 31.57
CA LEU A 304 1.70 -5.18 31.66
C LEU A 304 2.02 -4.30 32.89
N LYS A 305 2.29 -4.90 34.02
CA LYS A 305 2.90 -4.24 35.18
C LYS A 305 4.37 -4.57 35.24
#